data_d9477cde9f09b86139eaf47d0740954b
#
_entry.id   d9477cde9f09b86139eaf47d0740954b
#
_cell.length_a   1.000
_cell.length_b   1.000
_cell.length_c   1.000
_cell.angle_alpha   90.00
_cell.angle_beta   90.00
_cell.angle_gamma   90.00
#
_symmetry.space_group_name_H-M   'P 1'
#
loop_
_entity.id
_entity.type
_entity.pdbx_description
1 polymer ?
#
loop_
_entity_poly.entity_id
_entity_poly.type
_entity_poly.pdbx_seq_one_letter_code
_entity_poly.pdbx_strand_id
1 'polypeptide(L)'
;MKIAQSIGTALVLLLLAAHGTATLAAEKQELKIWPELAPGETSDNNGPRLFLFQPEKKTSNSCIIIFPGGAYKGLAIDHEGWKVAAFFNRHGMTAAVLKYRVPRRKGLPKHMAAWQDAQRAVRVVRSKAKEWGIDPEKIGVLGFSAGGHLTLMTSTTSQTAAYKPIDDLDKVSCHVNFAVPVYPAYVLEDGSNGPNKSKGNDSTMVKDFAFDAKTPPMCLIHGDQDKYSPMGSVAVYHKLRTMDIPAELHIFAKTGHGFGARPTLDPKNHHSGDWLNRSLEAIKIFGFQ
;
A
#
# COMPACT_ATOMS: atom_id res chain seq x y z
N MET A 1 -64.85 -25.87 57.05
CA MET A 1 -64.62 -24.76 56.10
C MET A 1 -63.11 -24.45 56.15
N LYS A 2 -62.34 -24.95 55.21
CA LYS A 2 -60.88 -24.65 55.09
C LYS A 2 -60.66 -23.95 53.80
N ILE A 3 -60.18 -22.70 53.88
CA ILE A 3 -59.84 -21.86 52.75
C ILE A 3 -58.38 -22.16 52.39
N ALA A 4 -58.14 -22.66 51.19
CA ALA A 4 -56.79 -22.87 50.65
C ALA A 4 -56.35 -21.56 49.91
N GLN A 5 -55.26 -20.98 50.38
CA GLN A 5 -54.55 -19.90 49.69
C GLN A 5 -53.59 -20.49 48.68
N SER A 6 -53.75 -20.11 47.42
CA SER A 6 -52.84 -20.42 46.33
C SER A 6 -51.79 -19.35 46.25
N ILE A 7 -50.54 -19.73 46.41
CA ILE A 7 -49.36 -18.85 46.19
C ILE A 7 -48.92 -19.00 44.75
N GLY A 8 -49.18 -17.95 43.98
CA GLY A 8 -48.67 -17.84 42.58
C GLY A 8 -47.19 -17.43 42.55
N THR A 9 -46.34 -18.32 42.08
CA THR A 9 -44.92 -18.04 41.86
C THR A 9 -44.74 -17.37 40.49
N ALA A 10 -44.44 -16.08 40.50
CA ALA A 10 -44.10 -15.34 39.29
C ALA A 10 -42.65 -15.68 38.87
N LEU A 11 -42.49 -16.36 37.76
CA LEU A 11 -41.19 -16.66 37.12
C LEU A 11 -40.76 -15.43 36.32
N VAL A 12 -39.80 -14.66 36.84
CA VAL A 12 -39.17 -13.56 36.09
C VAL A 12 -38.09 -14.16 35.17
N LEU A 13 -38.41 -14.25 33.87
CA LEU A 13 -37.40 -14.57 32.85
C LEU A 13 -36.54 -13.30 32.60
N LEU A 14 -35.29 -13.33 33.10
CA LEU A 14 -34.27 -12.38 32.67
C LEU A 14 -33.77 -12.80 31.27
N LEU A 15 -34.21 -12.08 30.24
CA LEU A 15 -33.62 -12.13 28.91
C LEU A 15 -32.27 -11.39 28.96
N LEU A 16 -31.18 -12.12 29.14
CA LEU A 16 -29.84 -11.64 28.86
C LEU A 16 -29.69 -11.46 27.34
N ALA A 17 -29.89 -10.22 26.85
CA ALA A 17 -29.51 -9.85 25.51
C ALA A 17 -27.97 -9.88 25.41
N ALA A 18 -27.42 -10.98 24.88
CA ALA A 18 -26.04 -11.06 24.48
C ALA A 18 -25.84 -10.10 23.31
N HIS A 19 -25.39 -8.88 23.58
CA HIS A 19 -24.86 -7.99 22.57
C HIS A 19 -23.53 -8.54 22.10
N GLY A 20 -23.58 -9.52 21.19
CA GLY A 20 -22.44 -9.88 20.39
C GLY A 20 -22.06 -8.65 19.55
N THR A 21 -20.99 -7.98 19.91
CA THR A 21 -20.32 -7.02 19.03
C THR A 21 -19.77 -7.80 17.84
N ALA A 22 -20.61 -7.99 16.83
CA ALA A 22 -20.11 -8.35 15.50
C ALA A 22 -19.20 -7.22 15.08
N THR A 23 -17.90 -7.43 15.10
CA THR A 23 -16.94 -6.59 14.39
C THR A 23 -17.31 -6.69 12.91
N LEU A 24 -18.09 -5.72 12.44
CA LEU A 24 -18.36 -5.55 11.01
C LEU A 24 -16.98 -5.40 10.35
N ALA A 25 -16.57 -6.40 9.59
CA ALA A 25 -15.40 -6.28 8.74
C ALA A 25 -15.63 -5.03 7.86
N ALA A 26 -14.66 -4.13 7.81
CA ALA A 26 -14.74 -2.93 6.97
C ALA A 26 -15.23 -3.34 5.57
N GLU A 27 -16.30 -2.70 5.09
CA GLU A 27 -16.91 -3.06 3.80
C GLU A 27 -15.89 -2.85 2.69
N LYS A 28 -15.54 -3.95 2.02
CA LYS A 28 -14.58 -3.97 0.93
C LYS A 28 -15.32 -3.75 -0.39
N GLN A 29 -15.16 -2.57 -0.99
CA GLN A 29 -15.69 -2.29 -2.31
C GLN A 29 -14.67 -2.64 -3.39
N GLU A 30 -15.05 -3.47 -4.36
CA GLU A 30 -14.24 -3.79 -5.53
C GLU A 30 -14.60 -2.88 -6.71
N LEU A 31 -13.57 -2.31 -7.35
CA LEU A 31 -13.71 -1.40 -8.48
C LEU A 31 -12.88 -1.88 -9.68
N LYS A 32 -13.46 -1.84 -10.87
CA LYS A 32 -12.70 -1.84 -12.12
C LYS A 32 -12.00 -0.49 -12.28
N ILE A 33 -10.73 -0.50 -12.68
CA ILE A 33 -9.98 0.75 -12.90
C ILE A 33 -9.92 1.15 -14.37
N TRP A 34 -10.17 0.22 -15.29
CA TRP A 34 -10.24 0.47 -16.72
C TRP A 34 -11.70 0.37 -17.20
N PRO A 35 -12.14 1.23 -18.14
CA PRO A 35 -13.51 1.22 -18.60
C PRO A 35 -13.85 -0.08 -19.34
N GLU A 36 -12.90 -0.57 -20.14
CA GLU A 36 -12.97 -1.84 -20.86
C GLU A 36 -11.76 -2.70 -20.54
N LEU A 37 -10.86 -2.90 -21.48
CA LEU A 37 -9.62 -3.65 -21.29
C LEU A 37 -8.47 -2.71 -20.91
N ALA A 38 -7.58 -3.19 -20.06
CA ALA A 38 -6.34 -2.50 -19.77
C ALA A 38 -5.44 -2.44 -21.02
N PRO A 39 -4.56 -1.43 -21.16
CA PRO A 39 -3.70 -1.29 -22.33
C PRO A 39 -2.90 -2.54 -22.65
N GLY A 40 -3.03 -3.02 -23.89
CA GLY A 40 -2.34 -4.23 -24.38
C GLY A 40 -2.99 -5.56 -23.99
N GLU A 41 -4.13 -5.56 -23.31
CA GLU A 41 -4.87 -6.79 -23.00
C GLU A 41 -5.92 -7.11 -24.07
N THR A 42 -6.18 -8.41 -24.25
CA THR A 42 -7.21 -8.94 -25.17
C THR A 42 -8.42 -9.54 -24.44
N SER A 43 -8.33 -9.64 -23.10
CA SER A 43 -9.42 -10.11 -22.23
C SER A 43 -9.33 -9.50 -20.84
N ASP A 44 -10.44 -9.44 -20.11
CA ASP A 44 -10.51 -8.97 -18.71
C ASP A 44 -10.25 -10.11 -17.68
N ASN A 45 -9.88 -11.29 -18.17
CA ASN A 45 -9.54 -12.42 -17.30
C ASN A 45 -8.38 -12.04 -16.38
N ASN A 46 -8.61 -11.98 -15.07
CA ASN A 46 -7.67 -11.46 -14.08
C ASN A 46 -7.24 -10.00 -14.30
N GLY A 47 -8.09 -9.17 -14.90
CA GLY A 47 -7.85 -7.75 -15.05
C GLY A 47 -7.58 -7.06 -13.69
N PRO A 48 -6.95 -5.87 -13.72
CA PRO A 48 -6.62 -5.16 -12.49
C PRO A 48 -7.88 -4.69 -11.76
N ARG A 49 -7.84 -4.72 -10.44
CA ARG A 49 -8.95 -4.29 -9.56
C ARG A 49 -8.40 -3.43 -8.43
N LEU A 50 -9.15 -2.43 -8.05
CA LEU A 50 -8.89 -1.63 -6.85
C LEU A 50 -9.91 -2.02 -5.79
N PHE A 51 -9.43 -2.37 -4.60
CA PHE A 51 -10.27 -2.73 -3.46
C PHE A 51 -10.20 -1.60 -2.44
N LEU A 52 -11.30 -0.86 -2.29
CA LEU A 52 -11.42 0.22 -1.32
C LEU A 52 -11.86 -0.32 0.04
N PHE A 53 -11.21 0.17 1.09
CA PHE A 53 -11.52 -0.09 2.49
C PHE A 53 -11.78 1.24 3.19
N GLN A 54 -13.01 1.47 3.57
CA GLN A 54 -13.41 2.63 4.36
C GLN A 54 -13.27 2.31 5.85
N PRO A 55 -12.68 3.20 6.66
CA PRO A 55 -12.63 3.00 8.10
C PRO A 55 -14.02 3.17 8.72
N GLU A 56 -14.35 2.35 9.71
CA GLU A 56 -15.60 2.47 10.47
C GLU A 56 -15.71 3.86 11.14
N LYS A 57 -14.62 4.32 11.75
CA LYS A 57 -14.49 5.68 12.28
C LYS A 57 -13.41 6.42 11.51
N LYS A 58 -13.81 7.31 10.63
CA LYS A 58 -12.90 8.13 9.85
C LYS A 58 -12.36 9.29 10.71
N THR A 59 -11.04 9.33 10.89
CA THR A 59 -10.35 10.41 11.61
C THR A 59 -9.31 11.12 10.75
N SER A 60 -9.12 10.65 9.51
CA SER A 60 -8.21 11.22 8.52
C SER A 60 -8.94 11.39 7.19
N ASN A 61 -8.67 12.47 6.48
CA ASN A 61 -9.12 12.66 5.09
C ASN A 61 -8.09 12.20 4.05
N SER A 62 -7.03 11.50 4.47
CA SER A 62 -6.04 10.92 3.56
C SER A 62 -6.46 9.54 3.05
N CYS A 63 -5.88 9.15 1.91
CA CYS A 63 -5.99 7.80 1.37
C CYS A 63 -4.62 7.23 1.05
N ILE A 64 -4.41 5.95 1.36
CA ILE A 64 -3.20 5.23 1.00
C ILE A 64 -3.52 4.08 0.04
N ILE A 65 -2.88 4.09 -1.15
CA ILE A 65 -3.02 3.02 -2.14
C ILE A 65 -1.88 2.04 -1.95
N ILE A 66 -2.20 0.77 -1.75
CA ILE A 66 -1.26 -0.29 -1.38
C ILE A 66 -0.96 -1.17 -2.58
N PHE A 67 0.33 -1.38 -2.87
CA PHE A 67 0.85 -2.23 -3.94
C PHE A 67 1.54 -3.46 -3.35
N PRO A 68 0.89 -4.63 -3.29
CA PRO A 68 1.53 -5.86 -2.80
C PRO A 68 2.76 -6.25 -3.61
N GLY A 69 3.73 -6.93 -3.00
CA GLY A 69 4.87 -7.51 -3.69
C GLY A 69 4.52 -8.80 -4.44
N GLY A 70 5.54 -9.44 -5.03
CA GLY A 70 5.37 -10.70 -5.75
C GLY A 70 6.19 -10.77 -7.05
N ALA A 71 7.30 -10.01 -7.12
CA ALA A 71 8.28 -10.02 -8.22
C ALA A 71 7.68 -9.72 -9.62
N TYR A 72 6.53 -9.03 -9.69
CA TYR A 72 5.73 -8.87 -10.91
C TYR A 72 5.30 -10.20 -11.57
N LYS A 73 5.29 -11.29 -10.80
CA LYS A 73 4.84 -12.61 -11.24
C LYS A 73 3.53 -13.03 -10.56
N GLY A 74 3.31 -12.59 -9.33
CA GLY A 74 2.13 -12.80 -8.51
C GLY A 74 1.94 -11.65 -7.51
N LEU A 75 1.02 -11.79 -6.56
CA LEU A 75 0.72 -10.79 -5.53
C LEU A 75 0.64 -11.43 -4.16
N ALA A 76 1.44 -10.94 -3.21
CA ALA A 76 1.38 -11.31 -1.79
C ALA A 76 0.23 -10.57 -1.08
N ILE A 77 -0.98 -10.68 -1.61
CA ILE A 77 -2.11 -9.78 -1.34
C ILE A 77 -2.65 -9.84 0.09
N ASP A 78 -2.44 -10.94 0.82
CA ASP A 78 -2.90 -11.07 2.21
C ASP A 78 -2.08 -10.17 3.15
N HIS A 79 -0.80 -10.50 3.36
CA HIS A 79 0.04 -9.83 4.35
C HIS A 79 0.70 -8.54 3.85
N GLU A 80 0.70 -8.28 2.56
CA GLU A 80 1.19 -7.04 1.93
C GLU A 80 0.05 -6.21 1.30
N GLY A 81 -1.20 -6.61 1.50
CA GLY A 81 -2.40 -5.93 1.01
C GLY A 81 -3.45 -5.80 2.11
N TRP A 82 -4.28 -6.85 2.30
CA TRP A 82 -5.46 -6.79 3.17
C TRP A 82 -5.13 -6.43 4.63
N LYS A 83 -4.10 -7.04 5.21
CA LYS A 83 -3.68 -6.78 6.59
C LYS A 83 -3.15 -5.36 6.78
N VAL A 84 -2.48 -4.83 5.76
CA VAL A 84 -1.98 -3.43 5.76
C VAL A 84 -3.15 -2.45 5.65
N ALA A 85 -4.10 -2.69 4.76
CA ALA A 85 -5.31 -1.88 4.64
C ALA A 85 -6.11 -1.86 5.96
N ALA A 86 -6.27 -3.02 6.60
CA ALA A 86 -6.93 -3.12 7.90
C ALA A 86 -6.20 -2.35 9.01
N PHE A 87 -4.86 -2.26 8.97
CA PHE A 87 -4.10 -1.42 9.90
C PHE A 87 -4.45 0.06 9.73
N PHE A 88 -4.36 0.61 8.53
CA PHE A 88 -4.67 2.01 8.28
C PHE A 88 -6.14 2.35 8.58
N ASN A 89 -7.06 1.44 8.28
CA ASN A 89 -8.47 1.61 8.62
C ASN A 89 -8.70 1.71 10.13
N ARG A 90 -8.06 0.86 10.94
CA ARG A 90 -8.14 0.97 12.42
C ARG A 90 -7.62 2.31 12.95
N HIS A 91 -6.77 2.98 12.20
CA HIS A 91 -6.27 4.33 12.51
C HIS A 91 -7.06 5.45 11.81
N GLY A 92 -8.24 5.12 11.26
CA GLY A 92 -9.20 6.09 10.70
C GLY A 92 -8.84 6.62 9.31
N MET A 93 -7.87 6.02 8.62
CA MET A 93 -7.45 6.38 7.26
C MET A 93 -8.10 5.46 6.23
N THR A 94 -8.59 6.01 5.12
CA THR A 94 -9.03 5.22 3.96
C THR A 94 -7.84 4.51 3.32
N ALA A 95 -8.01 3.23 2.98
CA ALA A 95 -7.00 2.45 2.29
C ALA A 95 -7.58 1.83 1.03
N ALA A 96 -6.77 1.70 0.00
CA ALA A 96 -7.12 0.99 -1.22
C ALA A 96 -6.01 -0.01 -1.59
N VAL A 97 -6.36 -1.24 -1.94
CA VAL A 97 -5.38 -2.25 -2.37
C VAL A 97 -5.52 -2.46 -3.86
N LEU A 98 -4.43 -2.24 -4.59
CA LEU A 98 -4.41 -2.46 -6.03
C LEU A 98 -3.95 -3.89 -6.34
N LYS A 99 -4.86 -4.70 -6.86
CA LYS A 99 -4.53 -5.94 -7.56
C LYS A 99 -4.10 -5.57 -8.98
N TYR A 100 -2.85 -5.15 -9.14
CA TYR A 100 -2.31 -4.79 -10.45
C TYR A 100 -2.03 -6.02 -11.31
N ARG A 101 -1.87 -5.82 -12.62
CA ARG A 101 -1.66 -6.90 -13.60
C ARG A 101 -0.37 -7.67 -13.35
N VAL A 102 -0.51 -8.98 -13.16
CA VAL A 102 0.56 -9.97 -13.10
C VAL A 102 0.11 -11.20 -13.91
N PRO A 103 1.05 -12.00 -14.43
CA PRO A 103 2.49 -11.80 -14.50
C PRO A 103 2.87 -10.65 -15.44
N ARG A 104 4.15 -10.22 -15.36
CA ARG A 104 4.72 -9.23 -16.30
C ARG A 104 4.49 -9.61 -17.75
N ARG A 105 4.26 -8.64 -18.62
CA ARG A 105 3.95 -8.86 -20.03
C ARG A 105 5.23 -9.05 -20.85
N LYS A 106 5.21 -10.07 -21.74
CA LYS A 106 6.33 -10.35 -22.65
C LYS A 106 6.56 -9.15 -23.58
N GLY A 107 7.84 -8.80 -23.80
CA GLY A 107 8.21 -7.69 -24.68
C GLY A 107 8.10 -6.28 -24.06
N LEU A 108 7.63 -6.17 -22.83
CA LEU A 108 7.58 -4.91 -22.09
C LEU A 108 8.56 -4.93 -20.89
N PRO A 109 9.00 -3.76 -20.41
CA PRO A 109 9.66 -3.64 -19.11
C PRO A 109 8.82 -4.34 -18.02
N LYS A 110 9.51 -5.00 -17.08
CA LYS A 110 8.84 -5.86 -16.05
C LYS A 110 7.73 -5.15 -15.27
N HIS A 111 7.85 -3.84 -15.08
CA HIS A 111 6.94 -3.01 -14.30
C HIS A 111 5.83 -2.36 -15.15
N MET A 112 5.94 -2.35 -16.47
CA MET A 112 5.12 -1.49 -17.34
C MET A 112 3.61 -1.67 -17.13
N ALA A 113 3.09 -2.90 -17.21
CA ALA A 113 1.65 -3.14 -17.04
C ALA A 113 1.17 -2.73 -15.63
N ALA A 114 1.94 -3.05 -14.59
CA ALA A 114 1.64 -2.66 -13.22
C ALA A 114 1.71 -1.13 -13.02
N TRP A 115 2.64 -0.45 -13.67
CA TRP A 115 2.79 1.01 -13.60
C TRP A 115 1.63 1.74 -14.28
N GLN A 116 1.15 1.25 -15.41
CA GLN A 116 -0.08 1.73 -16.04
C GLN A 116 -1.27 1.61 -15.08
N ASP A 117 -1.42 0.46 -14.43
CA ASP A 117 -2.49 0.22 -13.47
C ASP A 117 -2.35 1.11 -12.22
N ALA A 118 -1.13 1.35 -11.74
CA ALA A 118 -0.89 2.22 -10.59
C ALA A 118 -1.27 3.68 -10.90
N GLN A 119 -0.84 4.23 -12.04
CA GLN A 119 -1.25 5.58 -12.45
C GLN A 119 -2.77 5.69 -12.59
N ARG A 120 -3.40 4.68 -13.19
CA ARG A 120 -4.86 4.65 -13.35
C ARG A 120 -5.58 4.57 -12.00
N ALA A 121 -5.09 3.75 -11.08
CA ALA A 121 -5.65 3.64 -9.72
C ALA A 121 -5.59 4.97 -8.96
N VAL A 122 -4.48 5.70 -9.05
CA VAL A 122 -4.35 7.04 -8.43
C VAL A 122 -5.40 8.00 -9.01
N ARG A 123 -5.61 7.99 -10.34
CA ARG A 123 -6.63 8.82 -11.00
C ARG A 123 -8.05 8.45 -10.54
N VAL A 124 -8.36 7.14 -10.42
CA VAL A 124 -9.65 6.66 -9.88
C VAL A 124 -9.87 7.18 -8.46
N VAL A 125 -8.89 7.02 -7.57
CA VAL A 125 -9.02 7.50 -6.18
C VAL A 125 -9.22 9.02 -6.15
N ARG A 126 -8.44 9.77 -6.90
CA ARG A 126 -8.53 11.24 -6.93
C ARG A 126 -9.86 11.72 -7.50
N SER A 127 -10.38 11.11 -8.56
CA SER A 127 -11.67 11.48 -9.15
C SER A 127 -12.85 11.21 -8.21
N LYS A 128 -12.73 10.21 -7.35
CA LYS A 128 -13.75 9.83 -6.35
C LYS A 128 -13.47 10.38 -4.94
N ALA A 129 -12.44 11.22 -4.78
CA ALA A 129 -12.01 11.70 -3.49
C ALA A 129 -13.14 12.38 -2.71
N LYS A 130 -13.93 13.25 -3.35
CA LYS A 130 -15.08 13.92 -2.73
C LYS A 130 -16.15 12.91 -2.28
N GLU A 131 -16.47 11.93 -3.12
CA GLU A 131 -17.46 10.87 -2.82
C GLU A 131 -17.04 10.06 -1.59
N TRP A 132 -15.75 9.78 -1.48
CA TRP A 132 -15.19 8.98 -0.39
C TRP A 132 -14.73 9.79 0.82
N GLY A 133 -14.96 11.11 0.84
CA GLY A 133 -14.52 12.01 1.90
C GLY A 133 -13.00 12.07 2.03
N ILE A 134 -12.27 11.96 0.92
CA ILE A 134 -10.81 12.07 0.82
C ILE A 134 -10.47 13.47 0.31
N ASP A 135 -9.38 14.02 0.82
CA ASP A 135 -8.75 15.20 0.22
C ASP A 135 -7.93 14.76 -1.02
N PRO A 136 -8.21 15.28 -2.22
CA PRO A 136 -7.46 14.91 -3.42
C PRO A 136 -5.96 15.23 -3.35
N GLU A 137 -5.55 16.13 -2.45
CA GLU A 137 -4.15 16.48 -2.18
C GLU A 137 -3.53 15.67 -1.02
N LYS A 138 -4.23 14.63 -0.52
CA LYS A 138 -3.76 13.74 0.53
C LYS A 138 -3.84 12.26 0.12
N ILE A 139 -3.40 11.95 -1.09
CA ILE A 139 -3.36 10.60 -1.64
C ILE A 139 -1.91 10.12 -1.70
N GLY A 140 -1.60 9.06 -0.97
CA GLY A 140 -0.28 8.45 -0.97
C GLY A 140 -0.28 7.02 -1.50
N VAL A 141 0.93 6.49 -1.70
CA VAL A 141 1.16 5.10 -2.13
C VAL A 141 2.10 4.38 -1.18
N LEU A 142 1.84 3.11 -0.95
CA LEU A 142 2.68 2.20 -0.16
C LEU A 142 2.84 0.90 -0.93
N GLY A 143 4.03 0.34 -0.94
CA GLY A 143 4.19 -0.96 -1.61
C GLY A 143 5.43 -1.72 -1.18
N PHE A 144 5.42 -3.01 -1.49
CA PHE A 144 6.35 -4.00 -0.96
C PHE A 144 7.17 -4.65 -2.08
N SER A 145 8.46 -4.81 -1.91
CA SER A 145 9.30 -5.56 -2.85
C SER A 145 9.15 -5.02 -4.29
N ALA A 146 8.60 -5.81 -5.22
CA ALA A 146 8.23 -5.32 -6.56
C ALA A 146 7.15 -4.21 -6.49
N GLY A 147 6.20 -4.28 -5.53
CA GLY A 147 5.26 -3.20 -5.21
C GLY A 147 5.97 -1.97 -4.62
N GLY A 148 7.06 -2.15 -3.87
CA GLY A 148 7.93 -1.06 -3.40
C GLY A 148 8.64 -0.36 -4.56
N HIS A 149 9.13 -1.11 -5.55
CA HIS A 149 9.60 -0.55 -6.81
C HIS A 149 8.49 0.22 -7.54
N LEU A 150 7.28 -0.35 -7.60
CA LEU A 150 6.12 0.30 -8.21
C LEU A 150 5.75 1.60 -7.46
N THR A 151 5.91 1.63 -6.14
CA THR A 151 5.75 2.84 -5.32
C THR A 151 6.74 3.92 -5.75
N LEU A 152 8.01 3.58 -5.90
CA LEU A 152 9.04 4.51 -6.40
C LEU A 152 8.72 4.98 -7.82
N MET A 153 8.39 4.07 -8.74
CA MET A 153 7.96 4.43 -10.10
C MET A 153 6.78 5.42 -10.08
N THR A 154 5.73 5.13 -9.32
CA THR A 154 4.52 5.97 -9.28
C THR A 154 4.81 7.34 -8.68
N SER A 155 5.66 7.43 -7.67
CA SER A 155 5.94 8.69 -6.95
C SER A 155 7.00 9.56 -7.63
N THR A 156 7.93 8.98 -8.41
CA THR A 156 9.00 9.76 -9.07
C THR A 156 8.76 10.04 -10.55
N THR A 157 7.76 9.40 -11.17
CA THR A 157 7.49 9.54 -12.62
C THR A 157 6.06 10.00 -12.90
N SER A 158 5.43 10.73 -11.99
CA SER A 158 4.04 11.18 -12.15
C SER A 158 3.84 12.14 -13.34
N GLN A 159 4.92 12.75 -13.84
CA GLN A 159 4.91 13.62 -15.02
C GLN A 159 5.09 12.85 -16.34
N THR A 160 5.34 11.55 -16.28
CA THR A 160 5.51 10.68 -17.45
C THR A 160 4.31 9.76 -17.58
N ALA A 161 3.60 9.82 -18.71
CA ALA A 161 2.47 8.95 -18.97
C ALA A 161 2.92 7.50 -19.24
N ALA A 162 2.45 6.54 -18.45
CA ALA A 162 2.71 5.11 -18.65
C ALA A 162 1.91 4.52 -19.82
N TYR A 163 0.88 5.21 -20.29
CA TYR A 163 0.01 4.79 -21.40
C TYR A 163 -0.60 6.02 -22.10
N LYS A 164 -1.12 5.81 -23.30
CA LYS A 164 -1.88 6.85 -24.03
C LYS A 164 -3.24 7.07 -23.39
N PRO A 165 -3.72 8.31 -23.22
CA PRO A 165 -5.04 8.59 -22.67
C PRO A 165 -6.14 7.81 -23.39
N ILE A 166 -7.11 7.28 -22.63
CA ILE A 166 -8.23 6.44 -23.11
C ILE A 166 -9.55 7.16 -22.93
N ASP A 167 -9.72 7.88 -21.80
CA ASP A 167 -10.94 8.56 -21.43
C ASP A 167 -10.68 9.85 -20.64
N ASP A 168 -11.73 10.54 -20.19
CA ASP A 168 -11.62 11.80 -19.44
C ASP A 168 -10.96 11.63 -18.08
N LEU A 169 -10.98 10.44 -17.48
CA LEU A 169 -10.28 10.18 -16.23
C LEU A 169 -8.75 10.38 -16.37
N ASP A 170 -8.21 10.22 -17.56
CA ASP A 170 -6.78 10.39 -17.81
C ASP A 170 -6.33 11.86 -17.82
N LYS A 171 -7.27 12.81 -17.79
CA LYS A 171 -7.01 14.24 -17.53
C LYS A 171 -6.77 14.51 -16.04
N VAL A 172 -7.20 13.61 -15.15
CA VAL A 172 -6.95 13.69 -13.70
C VAL A 172 -5.50 13.39 -13.40
N SER A 173 -4.87 14.15 -12.50
CA SER A 173 -3.48 13.94 -12.11
C SER A 173 -3.26 12.56 -11.46
N CYS A 174 -2.19 11.85 -11.86
CA CYS A 174 -1.71 10.65 -11.19
C CYS A 174 -0.58 10.93 -10.19
N HIS A 175 -0.35 12.19 -9.85
CA HIS A 175 0.59 12.59 -8.80
C HIS A 175 0.17 12.01 -7.44
N VAL A 176 1.13 11.69 -6.59
CA VAL A 176 0.89 11.24 -5.21
C VAL A 176 1.59 12.17 -4.22
N ASN A 177 0.98 12.35 -3.05
CA ASN A 177 1.38 13.39 -2.11
C ASN A 177 2.36 12.87 -1.04
N PHE A 178 2.41 11.55 -0.81
CA PHE A 178 3.41 10.89 0.03
C PHE A 178 3.63 9.45 -0.43
N ALA A 179 4.76 8.85 -0.04
CA ALA A 179 5.06 7.47 -0.43
C ALA A 179 5.75 6.68 0.70
N VAL A 180 5.47 5.38 0.76
CA VAL A 180 6.08 4.44 1.71
C VAL A 180 6.61 3.22 0.95
N PRO A 181 7.82 3.29 0.38
CA PRO A 181 8.48 2.12 -0.22
C PRO A 181 9.00 1.17 0.87
N VAL A 182 8.48 -0.06 0.90
CA VAL A 182 8.84 -1.09 1.89
C VAL A 182 9.69 -2.16 1.19
N TYR A 183 10.93 -2.31 1.62
CA TYR A 183 11.97 -3.17 1.01
C TYR A 183 11.88 -3.20 -0.53
N PRO A 184 11.98 -2.04 -1.18
CA PRO A 184 11.83 -1.96 -2.63
C PRO A 184 12.90 -2.81 -3.33
N ALA A 185 12.45 -3.68 -4.24
CA ALA A 185 13.33 -4.46 -5.09
C ALA A 185 13.72 -3.66 -6.36
N TYR A 186 14.74 -4.12 -7.09
CA TYR A 186 15.12 -3.57 -8.40
C TYR A 186 15.51 -2.09 -8.41
N VAL A 187 16.06 -1.59 -7.32
CA VAL A 187 16.44 -0.17 -7.18
C VAL A 187 17.86 0.10 -7.71
N LEU A 188 18.75 -0.89 -7.60
CA LEU A 188 20.16 -0.74 -7.98
C LEU A 188 20.50 -1.39 -9.32
N GLU A 189 21.48 -0.80 -10.04
CA GLU A 189 21.94 -1.28 -11.34
C GLU A 189 22.76 -2.58 -11.26
N ASP A 190 23.35 -2.88 -10.11
CA ASP A 190 24.20 -4.05 -9.84
C ASP A 190 23.53 -5.40 -10.05
N GLY A 191 22.28 -5.38 -10.51
CA GLY A 191 21.52 -6.59 -10.70
C GLY A 191 21.21 -7.32 -9.39
N SER A 192 21.16 -6.61 -8.25
CA SER A 192 20.77 -7.16 -6.93
C SER A 192 19.36 -7.79 -6.93
N ASN A 193 19.15 -8.61 -7.93
CA ASN A 193 17.97 -9.43 -8.15
C ASN A 193 18.06 -10.77 -7.40
N GLY A 194 18.90 -10.84 -6.40
CA GLY A 194 19.12 -12.05 -5.63
C GLY A 194 20.02 -11.85 -4.43
N PRO A 195 20.12 -12.87 -3.56
CA PRO A 195 20.82 -12.77 -2.31
C PRO A 195 22.29 -12.37 -2.50
N ASN A 196 22.72 -11.35 -1.80
CA ASN A 196 24.12 -10.91 -1.64
C ASN A 196 24.86 -10.46 -2.92
N LYS A 197 24.19 -9.98 -3.95
CA LYS A 197 24.90 -9.48 -5.14
C LYS A 197 25.41 -8.06 -4.99
N SER A 198 24.77 -7.20 -4.22
CA SER A 198 25.33 -5.92 -3.82
C SER A 198 26.19 -6.09 -2.57
N LYS A 199 27.42 -6.50 -2.73
CA LYS A 199 28.41 -6.49 -1.64
C LYS A 199 28.86 -5.05 -1.33
N GLY A 200 27.89 -4.23 -0.95
CA GLY A 200 28.13 -3.05 -0.13
C GLY A 200 28.63 -1.78 -0.82
N ASN A 201 29.15 -1.79 -2.03
CA ASN A 201 29.83 -0.63 -2.61
C ASN A 201 29.11 0.01 -3.81
N ASP A 202 28.17 -0.68 -4.44
CA ASP A 202 27.41 -0.12 -5.55
C ASP A 202 26.05 0.35 -5.06
N SER A 203 25.85 1.67 -5.05
CA SER A 203 24.60 2.33 -4.70
C SER A 203 24.00 3.07 -5.89
N THR A 204 24.44 2.76 -7.11
CA THR A 204 23.92 3.37 -8.33
C THR A 204 22.49 2.93 -8.58
N MET A 205 21.57 3.89 -8.53
CA MET A 205 20.16 3.63 -8.84
C MET A 205 19.95 3.38 -10.33
N VAL A 206 18.98 2.51 -10.64
CA VAL A 206 18.49 2.35 -12.01
C VAL A 206 17.93 3.68 -12.53
N LYS A 207 17.99 3.85 -13.87
CA LYS A 207 17.52 5.08 -14.53
C LYS A 207 16.00 5.16 -14.69
N ASP A 208 15.28 4.18 -14.19
CA ASP A 208 13.82 4.12 -14.28
C ASP A 208 13.12 5.21 -13.44
N PHE A 209 13.82 5.75 -12.42
CA PHE A 209 13.25 6.74 -11.51
C PHE A 209 13.62 8.17 -11.95
N ALA A 210 12.62 9.00 -12.20
CA ALA A 210 12.78 10.40 -12.61
C ALA A 210 12.37 11.35 -11.48
N PHE A 211 13.29 11.53 -10.53
CA PHE A 211 13.08 12.47 -9.42
C PHE A 211 13.01 13.92 -9.93
N ASP A 212 11.99 14.63 -9.52
CA ASP A 212 11.74 16.02 -9.88
C ASP A 212 11.18 16.84 -8.69
N ALA A 213 10.87 18.12 -8.91
CA ALA A 213 10.32 18.99 -7.87
C ALA A 213 8.92 18.57 -7.35
N LYS A 214 8.25 17.62 -8.03
CA LYS A 214 6.98 17.05 -7.60
C LYS A 214 7.15 15.70 -6.89
N THR A 215 8.37 15.20 -6.77
CA THR A 215 8.61 13.97 -5.99
C THR A 215 8.18 14.19 -4.54
N PRO A 216 7.28 13.36 -3.99
CA PRO A 216 6.70 13.57 -2.67
C PRO A 216 7.66 13.16 -1.55
N PRO A 217 7.39 13.57 -0.29
CA PRO A 217 8.08 13.04 0.88
C PRO A 217 7.88 11.52 0.99
N MET A 218 8.90 10.83 1.52
CA MET A 218 8.91 9.37 1.60
C MET A 218 9.38 8.84 2.96
N CYS A 219 8.72 7.78 3.43
CA CYS A 219 9.19 6.95 4.54
C CYS A 219 9.65 5.59 3.99
N LEU A 220 10.96 5.37 3.98
CA LEU A 220 11.57 4.14 3.45
C LEU A 220 11.76 3.12 4.58
N ILE A 221 11.33 1.89 4.33
CA ILE A 221 11.40 0.79 5.30
C ILE A 221 12.18 -0.37 4.68
N HIS A 222 13.21 -0.90 5.38
CA HIS A 222 14.00 -2.02 4.88
C HIS A 222 14.51 -2.93 5.99
N GLY A 223 14.90 -4.15 5.64
CA GLY A 223 15.64 -5.06 6.51
C GLY A 223 17.12 -5.11 6.12
N ASP A 224 18.04 -5.13 7.11
CA ASP A 224 19.49 -5.14 6.85
C ASP A 224 20.00 -6.43 6.20
N GLN A 225 19.30 -7.55 6.43
CA GLN A 225 19.62 -8.87 5.86
C GLN A 225 18.75 -9.22 4.65
N ASP A 226 18.14 -8.22 4.03
CA ASP A 226 17.32 -8.44 2.83
C ASP A 226 18.21 -8.87 1.66
N LYS A 227 17.70 -9.84 0.88
CA LYS A 227 18.33 -10.28 -0.37
C LYS A 227 18.37 -9.19 -1.45
N TYR A 228 17.46 -8.22 -1.39
CA TYR A 228 17.53 -6.97 -2.14
C TYR A 228 18.18 -5.94 -1.22
N SER A 229 19.35 -5.50 -1.59
CA SER A 229 20.19 -4.68 -0.71
C SER A 229 19.46 -3.45 -0.15
N PRO A 230 19.51 -3.20 1.19
CA PRO A 230 18.99 -1.99 1.78
C PRO A 230 19.69 -0.72 1.24
N MET A 231 20.86 -0.86 0.61
CA MET A 231 21.55 0.25 -0.06
C MET A 231 20.70 0.89 -1.16
N GLY A 232 19.73 0.17 -1.74
CA GLY A 232 18.73 0.76 -2.63
C GLY A 232 17.89 1.82 -1.93
N SER A 233 17.40 1.54 -0.71
CA SER A 233 16.66 2.53 0.08
C SER A 233 17.56 3.67 0.57
N VAL A 234 18.83 3.38 0.90
CA VAL A 234 19.83 4.41 1.27
C VAL A 234 20.06 5.37 0.08
N ALA A 235 20.23 4.85 -1.12
CA ALA A 235 20.43 5.66 -2.34
C ALA A 235 19.21 6.57 -2.63
N VAL A 236 17.98 6.03 -2.50
CA VAL A 236 16.76 6.84 -2.63
C VAL A 236 16.69 7.92 -1.55
N TYR A 237 16.93 7.58 -0.28
CA TYR A 237 16.97 8.55 0.80
C TYR A 237 18.00 9.67 0.54
N HIS A 238 19.22 9.30 0.17
CA HIS A 238 20.26 10.27 -0.19
C HIS A 238 19.79 11.19 -1.33
N LYS A 239 19.19 10.63 -2.39
CA LYS A 239 18.67 11.42 -3.50
C LYS A 239 17.60 12.42 -3.05
N LEU A 240 16.63 12.01 -2.23
CA LEU A 240 15.61 12.89 -1.67
C LEU A 240 16.24 14.03 -0.85
N ARG A 241 17.24 13.73 -0.01
CA ARG A 241 17.93 14.73 0.80
C ARG A 241 18.72 15.74 -0.03
N THR A 242 19.31 15.32 -1.16
CA THR A 242 19.97 16.26 -2.09
C THR A 242 19.00 17.19 -2.83
N MET A 243 17.70 16.91 -2.77
CA MET A 243 16.63 17.70 -3.36
C MET A 243 15.80 18.46 -2.31
N ASP A 244 16.22 18.47 -1.04
CA ASP A 244 15.49 19.04 0.10
C ASP A 244 14.06 18.45 0.29
N ILE A 245 13.82 17.24 -0.22
CA ILE A 245 12.55 16.54 -0.02
C ILE A 245 12.57 15.84 1.34
N PRO A 246 11.54 16.03 2.20
CA PRO A 246 11.46 15.35 3.49
C PRO A 246 11.46 13.84 3.33
N ALA A 247 12.28 13.15 4.13
CA ALA A 247 12.38 11.71 4.05
C ALA A 247 12.77 11.09 5.41
N GLU A 248 12.20 9.93 5.69
CA GLU A 248 12.63 9.03 6.78
C GLU A 248 13.15 7.72 6.20
N LEU A 249 14.12 7.09 6.89
CA LEU A 249 14.67 5.79 6.53
C LEU A 249 14.81 4.92 7.78
N HIS A 250 14.16 3.76 7.77
CA HIS A 250 14.25 2.76 8.83
C HIS A 250 14.82 1.46 8.29
N ILE A 251 15.99 1.05 8.78
CA ILE A 251 16.62 -0.24 8.45
C ILE A 251 16.66 -1.09 9.71
N PHE A 252 15.92 -2.19 9.72
CA PHE A 252 15.75 -3.08 10.86
C PHE A 252 16.82 -4.16 10.87
N ALA A 253 17.61 -4.20 11.93
CA ALA A 253 18.66 -5.21 12.11
C ALA A 253 18.10 -6.63 12.12
N LYS A 254 18.86 -7.60 11.59
CA LYS A 254 18.53 -9.02 11.55
C LYS A 254 17.18 -9.34 10.84
N THR A 255 16.73 -8.47 9.97
CA THR A 255 15.46 -8.58 9.26
C THR A 255 15.70 -8.87 7.79
N GLY A 256 15.10 -9.95 7.29
CA GLY A 256 15.17 -10.37 5.89
C GLY A 256 14.03 -9.79 5.04
N HIS A 257 13.88 -10.32 3.80
CA HIS A 257 12.87 -9.87 2.85
C HIS A 257 11.46 -10.38 3.15
N GLY A 258 10.43 -9.59 2.84
CA GLY A 258 9.05 -10.05 2.79
C GLY A 258 8.36 -10.16 4.14
N PHE A 259 8.74 -9.33 5.13
CA PHE A 259 8.10 -9.35 6.43
C PHE A 259 6.65 -8.88 6.41
N GLY A 260 6.26 -7.91 5.56
CA GLY A 260 4.88 -7.43 5.42
C GLY A 260 4.21 -7.10 6.77
N ALA A 261 2.89 -7.19 6.83
CA ALA A 261 2.12 -7.07 8.07
C ALA A 261 1.92 -8.45 8.73
N ARG A 262 3.02 -9.17 8.98
CA ARG A 262 2.98 -10.43 9.73
C ARG A 262 2.95 -10.14 11.22
N PRO A 263 2.41 -11.06 12.04
CA PRO A 263 2.45 -10.91 13.49
C PRO A 263 3.89 -10.76 13.98
N THR A 264 4.10 -9.88 14.94
CA THR A 264 5.38 -9.55 15.57
C THR A 264 6.09 -10.73 16.28
N LEU A 265 5.46 -11.88 16.33
CA LEU A 265 5.97 -13.09 17.00
C LEU A 265 6.79 -14.01 16.09
N ASP A 266 7.04 -13.64 14.83
CA ASP A 266 7.99 -14.39 14.01
C ASP A 266 9.41 -14.12 14.53
N PRO A 267 10.11 -15.12 15.11
CA PRO A 267 11.47 -14.94 15.64
C PRO A 267 12.49 -14.40 14.64
N LYS A 268 12.19 -14.52 13.35
CA LYS A 268 13.04 -14.02 12.25
C LYS A 268 12.85 -12.53 11.95
N ASN A 269 11.82 -11.90 12.51
CA ASN A 269 11.44 -10.51 12.20
C ASN A 269 11.07 -9.69 13.44
N HIS A 270 11.73 -9.90 14.56
CA HIS A 270 11.41 -9.31 15.87
C HIS A 270 11.27 -7.77 15.87
N HIS A 271 12.05 -7.06 15.06
CA HIS A 271 12.11 -5.60 15.12
C HIS A 271 11.26 -4.92 14.05
N SER A 272 10.94 -5.63 12.97
CA SER A 272 10.16 -5.03 11.87
C SER A 272 8.67 -4.87 12.18
N GLY A 273 8.16 -5.43 13.29
CA GLY A 273 6.74 -5.35 13.66
C GLY A 273 6.21 -3.94 13.89
N ASP A 274 7.09 -2.97 14.17
CA ASP A 274 6.72 -1.58 14.42
C ASP A 274 6.72 -0.69 13.15
N TRP A 275 7.10 -1.22 12.01
CA TRP A 275 7.25 -0.44 10.78
C TRP A 275 5.93 0.24 10.34
N LEU A 276 4.78 -0.37 10.60
CA LEU A 276 3.47 0.21 10.28
C LEU A 276 3.21 1.48 11.09
N ASN A 277 3.51 1.47 12.40
CA ASN A 277 3.40 2.65 13.25
C ASN A 277 4.38 3.73 12.84
N ARG A 278 5.66 3.37 12.52
CA ARG A 278 6.64 4.32 11.99
C ARG A 278 6.17 4.98 10.70
N SER A 279 5.59 4.19 9.79
CA SER A 279 5.02 4.73 8.55
C SER A 279 3.87 5.70 8.81
N LEU A 280 2.97 5.37 9.75
CA LEU A 280 1.85 6.24 10.11
C LEU A 280 2.33 7.54 10.76
N GLU A 281 3.32 7.47 11.65
CA GLU A 281 3.96 8.65 12.27
C GLU A 281 4.60 9.56 11.22
N ALA A 282 5.36 8.99 10.29
CA ALA A 282 5.98 9.75 9.19
C ALA A 282 4.92 10.45 8.33
N ILE A 283 3.84 9.75 7.96
CA ILE A 283 2.73 10.32 7.19
C ILE A 283 2.12 11.53 7.93
N LYS A 284 1.97 11.45 9.28
CA LYS A 284 1.50 12.57 10.10
C LYS A 284 2.49 13.74 10.10
N ILE A 285 3.77 13.47 10.30
CA ILE A 285 4.85 14.47 10.30
C ILE A 285 4.92 15.20 8.95
N PHE A 286 4.69 14.49 7.84
CA PHE A 286 4.60 15.08 6.51
C PHE A 286 3.31 15.90 6.28
N GLY A 287 2.35 15.91 7.21
CA GLY A 287 1.11 16.70 7.14
C GLY A 287 -0.07 15.98 6.46
N PHE A 288 -0.02 14.67 6.32
CA PHE A 288 -1.02 13.88 5.58
C PHE A 288 -1.92 13.00 6.48
N GLN A 289 -2.29 13.47 7.65
CA GLN A 289 -3.30 12.78 8.47
C GLN A 289 -4.47 13.67 8.82
#